data_6f37691d45161de16083e90f19ba908f
#
_entry.id   6f37691d45161de16083e90f19ba908f
#
_cell.length_a   1.000
_cell.length_b   1.000
_cell.length_c   1.000
_cell.angle_alpha   90.00
_cell.angle_beta   90.00
_cell.angle_gamma   90.00
#
_symmetry.space_group_name_H-M   'P 1'
#
loop_
_entity.id
_entity.type
_entity.pdbx_description
1 polymer ?
#
loop_
_entity_poly.entity_id
_entity_poly.type
_entity_poly.pdbx_seq_one_letter_code
_entity_poly.pdbx_strand_id
1 'polypeptide(L)'
;MKTDLNQAIFMVKKMIKQINTNAIDKEKSCQQLSAIVEFTTEANMSQSLQMAQICLSKVQCNIYPQSLLNSLYKLKSLLCVRKEKLRTMACREAKARANFFYEVKKIKDKHDLSLYDVVRIPTQGGMHYSVITNIKRKQVVECYPITSTNQQRLSLVGCDYYPLQSTSENGEQLFLTSSRIQIPYDAAAKSFIRKYDNPTEIKLALTAFAN
;
A
#
# COMPACT_ATOMS: atom_id res chain seq x y z
N MET A 1 13.53 2.56 18.05
CA MET A 1 13.13 3.56 17.02
C MET A 1 12.80 2.77 15.76
N LYS A 2 11.58 2.86 15.25
CA LYS A 2 11.16 2.05 14.10
C LYS A 2 11.81 2.60 12.81
N THR A 3 12.49 1.73 12.06
CA THR A 3 13.14 2.10 10.80
C THR A 3 12.11 2.36 9.71
N ASP A 4 12.22 3.47 8.98
CA ASP A 4 11.43 3.77 7.79
C ASP A 4 12.27 3.64 6.50
N LEU A 5 11.61 3.79 5.33
CA LEU A 5 12.28 3.64 4.03
C LEU A 5 13.41 4.67 3.80
N ASN A 6 13.27 5.89 4.29
CA ASN A 6 14.30 6.92 4.14
C ASN A 6 15.50 6.60 5.04
N GLN A 7 15.23 6.15 6.26
CA GLN A 7 16.27 5.70 7.21
C GLN A 7 17.02 4.47 6.66
N ALA A 8 16.30 3.48 6.11
CA ALA A 8 16.91 2.32 5.49
C ALA A 8 17.86 2.72 4.32
N ILE A 9 17.42 3.62 3.43
CA ILE A 9 18.26 4.16 2.35
C ILE A 9 19.47 4.91 2.90
N PHE A 10 19.28 5.70 3.94
CA PHE A 10 20.38 6.44 4.59
C PHE A 10 21.42 5.51 5.20
N MET A 11 20.99 4.48 5.94
CA MET A 11 21.87 3.47 6.53
C MET A 11 22.71 2.76 5.46
N VAL A 12 22.11 2.33 4.34
CA VAL A 12 22.84 1.69 3.23
C VAL A 12 23.84 2.66 2.60
N LYS A 13 23.48 3.90 2.35
CA LYS A 13 24.42 4.93 1.83
C LYS A 13 25.61 5.14 2.77
N LYS A 14 25.37 5.19 4.07
CA LYS A 14 26.40 5.35 5.10
C LYS A 14 27.37 4.18 5.11
N MET A 15 26.88 2.94 5.06
CA MET A 15 27.71 1.75 4.97
C MET A 15 28.56 1.72 3.71
N ILE A 16 28.01 2.05 2.55
CA ILE A 16 28.75 2.19 1.29
C ILE A 16 29.91 3.18 1.45
N LYS A 17 29.64 4.37 2.05
CA LYS A 17 30.69 5.37 2.31
C LYS A 17 31.77 4.83 3.24
N GLN A 18 31.40 4.13 4.34
CA GLN A 18 32.33 3.58 5.29
C GLN A 18 33.25 2.52 4.67
N ILE A 19 32.73 1.65 3.80
CA ILE A 19 33.53 0.67 3.05
C ILE A 19 34.54 1.37 2.15
N ASN A 20 34.10 2.38 1.39
CA ASN A 20 34.96 3.11 0.47
C ASN A 20 36.09 3.90 1.18
N THR A 21 35.91 4.20 2.48
CA THR A 21 36.91 4.89 3.32
C THR A 21 37.66 3.95 4.26
N ASN A 22 37.51 2.62 4.09
CA ASN A 22 38.05 1.59 4.98
C ASN A 22 37.72 1.80 6.47
N ALA A 23 36.60 2.45 6.76
CA ALA A 23 36.14 2.80 8.11
C ALA A 23 34.93 1.95 8.54
N ILE A 24 34.82 0.72 8.06
CA ILE A 24 33.69 -0.15 8.36
C ILE A 24 33.75 -0.66 9.82
N ASP A 25 32.68 -0.41 10.53
CA ASP A 25 32.42 -0.98 11.86
C ASP A 25 31.48 -2.18 11.69
N LYS A 26 31.98 -3.39 11.96
CA LYS A 26 31.25 -4.64 11.75
C LYS A 26 30.01 -4.71 12.63
N GLU A 27 30.13 -4.42 13.92
CA GLU A 27 29.02 -4.55 14.86
C GLU A 27 27.88 -3.60 14.51
N LYS A 28 28.23 -2.34 14.27
CA LYS A 28 27.29 -1.31 13.84
C LYS A 28 26.63 -1.62 12.50
N SER A 29 27.38 -2.19 11.55
CA SER A 29 26.87 -2.60 10.25
C SER A 29 25.87 -3.78 10.41
N CYS A 30 26.15 -4.74 11.27
CA CYS A 30 25.22 -5.81 11.60
C CYS A 30 23.92 -5.28 12.20
N GLN A 31 24.01 -4.36 13.19
CA GLN A 31 22.82 -3.74 13.79
C GLN A 31 21.97 -2.97 12.74
N GLN A 32 22.61 -2.20 11.88
CA GLN A 32 21.91 -1.46 10.83
C GLN A 32 21.24 -2.39 9.81
N LEU A 33 21.92 -3.46 9.38
CA LEU A 33 21.34 -4.43 8.44
C LEU A 33 20.22 -5.24 9.07
N SER A 34 20.31 -5.61 10.34
CA SER A 34 19.22 -6.26 11.08
C SER A 34 17.97 -5.37 11.14
N ALA A 35 18.13 -4.07 11.39
CA ALA A 35 17.03 -3.13 11.38
C ALA A 35 16.40 -2.96 9.96
N ILE A 36 17.21 -3.05 8.90
CA ILE A 36 16.72 -3.03 7.51
C ILE A 36 15.99 -4.34 7.18
N VAL A 37 16.46 -5.49 7.64
CA VAL A 37 15.78 -6.79 7.49
C VAL A 37 14.41 -6.75 8.17
N GLU A 38 14.32 -6.28 9.40
CA GLU A 38 13.06 -6.11 10.12
C GLU A 38 12.09 -5.20 9.36
N PHE A 39 12.54 -4.01 8.96
CA PHE A 39 11.75 -3.06 8.17
C PHE A 39 11.25 -3.67 6.85
N THR A 40 12.13 -4.36 6.08
CA THR A 40 11.74 -4.92 4.79
C THR A 40 10.80 -6.11 4.92
N THR A 41 10.85 -6.83 6.04
CA THR A 41 9.89 -7.88 6.41
C THR A 41 8.52 -7.28 6.69
N GLU A 42 8.44 -6.30 7.59
CA GLU A 42 7.19 -5.62 7.94
C GLU A 42 6.54 -4.90 6.73
N ALA A 43 7.37 -4.31 5.86
CA ALA A 43 6.91 -3.62 4.66
C ALA A 43 6.61 -4.55 3.47
N ASN A 44 6.71 -5.87 3.65
CA ASN A 44 6.47 -6.91 2.65
C ASN A 44 7.27 -6.69 1.33
N MET A 45 8.57 -6.40 1.47
CA MET A 45 9.48 -6.05 0.38
C MET A 45 10.41 -7.21 0.04
N SER A 46 9.89 -8.32 -0.49
CA SER A 46 10.59 -9.61 -0.65
C SER A 46 11.99 -9.52 -1.29
N GLN A 47 12.15 -8.80 -2.40
CA GLN A 47 13.46 -8.65 -3.07
C GLN A 47 14.44 -7.83 -2.22
N SER A 48 13.97 -6.77 -1.55
CA SER A 48 14.81 -5.96 -0.66
C SER A 48 15.19 -6.72 0.60
N LEU A 49 14.25 -7.52 1.14
CA LEU A 49 14.49 -8.41 2.28
C LEU A 49 15.59 -9.43 1.95
N GLN A 50 15.45 -10.16 0.85
CA GLN A 50 16.46 -11.12 0.41
C GLN A 50 17.85 -10.47 0.27
N MET A 51 17.91 -9.29 -0.33
CA MET A 51 19.18 -8.58 -0.50
C MET A 51 19.75 -8.06 0.84
N ALA A 52 18.91 -7.61 1.77
CA ALA A 52 19.34 -7.20 3.09
C ALA A 52 19.90 -8.37 3.90
N GLN A 53 19.27 -9.56 3.83
CA GLN A 53 19.75 -10.80 4.43
C GLN A 53 21.12 -11.23 3.86
N ILE A 54 21.29 -11.13 2.52
CA ILE A 54 22.59 -11.39 1.86
C ILE A 54 23.67 -10.43 2.38
N CYS A 55 23.35 -9.12 2.51
CA CYS A 55 24.31 -8.16 3.05
C CYS A 55 24.68 -8.47 4.50
N LEU A 56 23.70 -8.81 5.34
CA LEU A 56 23.91 -9.16 6.75
C LEU A 56 24.81 -10.40 6.88
N SER A 57 24.52 -11.46 6.14
CA SER A 57 25.34 -12.68 6.11
C SER A 57 26.80 -12.38 5.70
N LYS A 58 27.01 -11.53 4.68
CA LYS A 58 28.36 -11.14 4.25
C LYS A 58 29.14 -10.39 5.34
N VAL A 59 28.49 -9.51 6.09
CA VAL A 59 29.14 -8.80 7.22
C VAL A 59 29.48 -9.78 8.34
N GLN A 60 28.57 -10.69 8.67
CA GLN A 60 28.79 -11.70 9.72
C GLN A 60 29.95 -12.64 9.38
N CYS A 61 30.04 -13.08 8.12
CA CYS A 61 31.06 -14.00 7.64
C CYS A 61 32.38 -13.33 7.23
N ASN A 62 32.55 -12.03 7.44
CA ASN A 62 33.76 -11.27 7.05
C ASN A 62 34.10 -11.41 5.54
N ILE A 63 33.09 -11.48 4.68
CA ILE A 63 33.29 -11.60 3.24
C ILE A 63 33.82 -10.28 2.67
N TYR A 64 34.74 -10.40 1.70
CA TYR A 64 35.50 -9.30 1.08
C TYR A 64 34.68 -8.04 0.82
N PRO A 65 35.26 -6.84 1.13
CA PRO A 65 34.58 -5.54 1.03
C PRO A 65 33.89 -5.30 -0.31
N GLN A 66 34.51 -5.70 -1.42
CA GLN A 66 33.96 -5.52 -2.78
C GLN A 66 32.66 -6.30 -3.00
N SER A 67 32.59 -7.54 -2.52
CA SER A 67 31.36 -8.36 -2.64
C SER A 67 30.20 -7.80 -1.81
N LEU A 68 30.51 -7.29 -0.61
CA LEU A 68 29.53 -6.61 0.23
C LEU A 68 29.07 -5.30 -0.43
N LEU A 69 30.00 -4.51 -0.96
CA LEU A 69 29.74 -3.25 -1.62
C LEU A 69 28.77 -3.40 -2.81
N ASN A 70 28.98 -4.40 -3.67
CA ASN A 70 28.09 -4.72 -4.78
C ASN A 70 26.66 -5.06 -4.29
N SER A 71 26.56 -5.84 -3.21
CA SER A 71 25.25 -6.19 -2.61
C SER A 71 24.55 -4.98 -2.01
N LEU A 72 25.27 -4.07 -1.37
CA LEU A 72 24.75 -2.82 -0.82
C LEU A 72 24.27 -1.85 -1.92
N TYR A 73 24.99 -1.76 -3.04
CA TYR A 73 24.50 -0.98 -4.19
C TYR A 73 23.19 -1.54 -4.74
N LYS A 74 23.08 -2.87 -4.86
CA LYS A 74 21.85 -3.53 -5.30
C LYS A 74 20.69 -3.30 -4.31
N LEU A 75 20.93 -3.44 -3.01
CA LEU A 75 19.94 -3.13 -1.97
C LEU A 75 19.50 -1.67 -2.04
N LYS A 76 20.43 -0.72 -2.14
CA LYS A 76 20.15 0.70 -2.32
C LYS A 76 19.23 0.95 -3.53
N SER A 77 19.54 0.33 -4.67
CA SER A 77 18.74 0.46 -5.89
C SER A 77 17.30 -0.01 -5.66
N LEU A 78 17.11 -1.18 -5.07
CA LEU A 78 15.78 -1.73 -4.77
C LEU A 78 14.96 -0.82 -3.84
N LEU A 79 15.58 -0.28 -2.79
CA LEU A 79 14.93 0.65 -1.87
C LEU A 79 14.57 1.98 -2.56
N CYS A 80 15.45 2.51 -3.41
CA CYS A 80 15.18 3.73 -4.17
C CYS A 80 14.05 3.55 -5.20
N VAL A 81 14.00 2.43 -5.92
CA VAL A 81 12.91 2.09 -6.83
C VAL A 81 11.57 2.02 -6.07
N ARG A 82 11.56 1.40 -4.89
CA ARG A 82 10.36 1.36 -4.04
C ARG A 82 9.92 2.76 -3.61
N LYS A 83 10.86 3.60 -3.20
CA LYS A 83 10.58 5.00 -2.83
C LYS A 83 9.94 5.78 -3.97
N GLU A 84 10.50 5.68 -5.19
CA GLU A 84 9.96 6.37 -6.36
C GLU A 84 8.57 5.85 -6.75
N LYS A 85 8.35 4.53 -6.66
CA LYS A 85 7.03 3.94 -6.89
C LYS A 85 5.99 4.51 -5.91
N LEU A 86 6.30 4.59 -4.63
CA LEU A 86 5.40 5.16 -3.62
C LEU A 86 5.12 6.65 -3.88
N ARG A 87 6.14 7.43 -4.25
CA ARG A 87 5.99 8.84 -4.61
C ARG A 87 5.07 9.01 -5.83
N THR A 88 5.27 8.20 -6.86
CA THR A 88 4.43 8.23 -8.08
C THR A 88 2.98 7.87 -7.77
N MET A 89 2.76 6.88 -6.90
CA MET A 89 1.41 6.51 -6.46
C MET A 89 0.74 7.65 -5.70
N ALA A 90 1.44 8.29 -4.76
CA ALA A 90 0.92 9.43 -4.01
C ALA A 90 0.58 10.63 -4.92
N CYS A 91 1.42 10.92 -5.91
CA CYS A 91 1.14 11.96 -6.92
C CYS A 91 -0.12 11.64 -7.74
N ARG A 92 -0.28 10.38 -8.18
CA ARG A 92 -1.47 9.94 -8.93
C ARG A 92 -2.74 10.05 -8.10
N GLU A 93 -2.68 9.66 -6.83
CA GLU A 93 -3.79 9.78 -5.90
C GLU A 93 -4.19 11.24 -5.69
N ALA A 94 -3.22 12.13 -5.42
CA ALA A 94 -3.48 13.56 -5.23
C ALA A 94 -4.15 14.18 -6.48
N LYS A 95 -3.67 13.83 -7.68
CA LYS A 95 -4.26 14.28 -8.95
C LYS A 95 -5.68 13.71 -9.14
N ALA A 96 -5.89 12.44 -8.86
CA ALA A 96 -7.21 11.81 -8.95
C ALA A 96 -8.21 12.45 -7.99
N ARG A 97 -7.78 12.75 -6.75
CA ARG A 97 -8.59 13.47 -5.76
C ARG A 97 -8.95 14.88 -6.23
N ALA A 98 -8.00 15.65 -6.71
CA ALA A 98 -8.24 17.01 -7.18
C ALA A 98 -9.25 17.02 -8.35
N ASN A 99 -9.07 16.15 -9.34
CA ASN A 99 -9.97 16.00 -10.47
C ASN A 99 -11.37 15.56 -10.03
N PHE A 100 -11.46 14.59 -9.13
CA PHE A 100 -12.74 14.11 -8.59
C PHE A 100 -13.53 15.24 -7.94
N PHE A 101 -12.93 16.00 -7.01
CA PHE A 101 -13.65 17.09 -6.35
C PHE A 101 -14.01 18.23 -7.32
N TYR A 102 -13.22 18.45 -8.34
CA TYR A 102 -13.55 19.42 -9.39
C TYR A 102 -14.78 18.96 -10.20
N GLU A 103 -14.82 17.69 -10.66
CA GLU A 103 -15.95 17.16 -11.43
C GLU A 103 -17.21 17.02 -10.58
N VAL A 104 -17.10 16.54 -9.34
CA VAL A 104 -18.24 16.40 -8.42
C VAL A 104 -18.92 17.75 -8.13
N LYS A 105 -18.18 18.87 -8.12
CA LYS A 105 -18.78 20.21 -7.95
C LYS A 105 -19.76 20.58 -9.08
N LYS A 106 -19.55 20.07 -10.29
CA LYS A 106 -20.39 20.32 -11.46
C LYS A 106 -21.69 19.53 -11.46
N ILE A 107 -21.76 18.41 -10.74
CA ILE A 107 -22.92 17.54 -10.68
C ILE A 107 -23.97 18.19 -9.76
N LYS A 108 -25.18 18.43 -10.29
CA LYS A 108 -26.31 19.02 -9.54
C LYS A 108 -27.09 17.96 -8.76
N ASP A 109 -27.31 16.80 -9.38
CA ASP A 109 -28.11 15.73 -8.81
C ASP A 109 -27.36 14.97 -7.72
N LYS A 110 -28.06 14.70 -6.61
CA LYS A 110 -27.53 13.95 -5.48
C LYS A 110 -28.42 12.75 -5.20
N HIS A 111 -27.81 11.59 -5.05
CA HIS A 111 -28.49 10.41 -4.57
C HIS A 111 -28.58 10.42 -3.03
N ASP A 112 -29.71 10.02 -2.46
CA ASP A 112 -29.79 9.83 -0.99
C ASP A 112 -29.17 8.48 -0.63
N LEU A 113 -27.97 8.54 -0.07
CA LEU A 113 -27.12 7.38 0.16
C LEU A 113 -27.64 6.49 1.27
N SER A 114 -27.52 5.19 1.05
CA SER A 114 -27.80 4.12 2.00
C SER A 114 -26.55 3.27 2.26
N LEU A 115 -26.60 2.44 3.31
CA LEU A 115 -25.56 1.42 3.52
C LEU A 115 -25.54 0.46 2.34
N TYR A 116 -24.34 0.06 1.96
CA TYR A 116 -24.01 -0.83 0.82
C TYR A 116 -24.25 -0.23 -0.57
N ASP A 117 -24.49 1.09 -0.66
CA ASP A 117 -24.38 1.77 -1.94
C ASP A 117 -22.92 1.76 -2.43
N VAL A 118 -22.76 1.63 -3.74
CA VAL A 118 -21.47 1.67 -4.42
C VAL A 118 -21.26 3.06 -5.00
N VAL A 119 -20.15 3.67 -4.65
CA VAL A 119 -19.72 4.98 -5.13
C VAL A 119 -18.38 4.87 -5.85
N ARG A 120 -18.09 5.78 -6.78
CA ARG A 120 -16.79 5.84 -7.45
C ARG A 120 -15.98 6.99 -6.89
N ILE A 121 -14.94 6.68 -6.11
CA ILE A 121 -14.14 7.66 -5.37
C ILE A 121 -12.63 7.49 -5.59
N PRO A 122 -11.84 8.54 -5.37
CA PRO A 122 -10.39 8.45 -5.44
C PRO A 122 -9.84 7.68 -4.22
N THR A 123 -9.01 6.69 -4.53
CA THR A 123 -8.29 5.88 -3.55
C THR A 123 -6.82 5.81 -3.90
N GLN A 124 -6.05 5.06 -3.14
CA GLN A 124 -4.66 4.81 -3.45
C GLN A 124 -4.53 4.09 -4.81
N GLY A 125 -3.95 4.78 -5.79
CA GLY A 125 -3.74 4.26 -7.14
C GLY A 125 -4.71 4.74 -8.21
N GLY A 126 -5.77 5.51 -7.87
CA GLY A 126 -6.70 6.07 -8.85
C GLY A 126 -8.15 6.11 -8.40
N MET A 127 -9.07 6.06 -9.36
CA MET A 127 -10.52 6.01 -9.12
C MET A 127 -10.98 4.55 -8.99
N HIS A 128 -11.62 4.22 -7.87
CA HIS A 128 -12.13 2.88 -7.60
C HIS A 128 -13.60 2.90 -7.19
N TYR A 129 -14.30 1.81 -7.49
CA TYR A 129 -15.58 1.53 -6.87
C TYR A 129 -15.35 1.24 -5.39
N SER A 130 -16.26 1.72 -4.55
CA SER A 130 -16.16 1.54 -3.10
C SER A 130 -17.55 1.36 -2.52
N VAL A 131 -17.70 0.45 -1.58
CA VAL A 131 -18.98 0.19 -0.91
C VAL A 131 -19.08 0.98 0.38
N ILE A 132 -20.21 1.66 0.59
CA ILE A 132 -20.49 2.43 1.80
C ILE A 132 -20.84 1.46 2.95
N THR A 133 -20.14 1.57 4.05
CA THR A 133 -20.37 0.74 5.24
C THR A 133 -20.84 1.52 6.46
N ASN A 134 -20.67 2.85 6.44
CA ASN A 134 -21.15 3.72 7.51
C ASN A 134 -21.46 5.12 6.98
N ILE A 135 -22.52 5.73 7.51
CA ILE A 135 -22.93 7.10 7.19
C ILE A 135 -23.03 7.88 8.51
N LYS A 136 -22.09 8.82 8.71
CA LYS A 136 -22.03 9.64 9.93
C LYS A 136 -22.78 10.96 9.74
N ARG A 137 -23.98 11.05 10.31
CA ARG A 137 -24.81 12.27 10.37
C ARG A 137 -25.01 12.98 9.02
N LYS A 138 -25.02 12.26 7.90
CA LYS A 138 -25.04 12.81 6.53
C LYS A 138 -23.92 13.84 6.24
N GLN A 139 -22.81 13.77 6.96
CA GLN A 139 -21.64 14.64 6.74
C GLN A 139 -20.49 13.88 6.09
N VAL A 140 -20.24 12.66 6.56
CA VAL A 140 -19.13 11.80 6.09
C VAL A 140 -19.65 10.39 5.89
N VAL A 141 -19.20 9.74 4.85
CA VAL A 141 -19.36 8.30 4.63
C VAL A 141 -18.04 7.58 4.78
N GLU A 142 -18.10 6.37 5.32
CA GLU A 142 -16.98 5.44 5.35
C GLU A 142 -17.20 4.38 4.29
N CYS A 143 -16.19 4.12 3.49
CA CYS A 143 -16.27 3.15 2.40
C CYS A 143 -15.00 2.29 2.35
N TYR A 144 -15.16 1.12 1.74
CA TYR A 144 -14.08 0.18 1.47
C TYR A 144 -13.96 -0.03 -0.03
N PRO A 145 -12.77 0.17 -0.64
CA PRO A 145 -12.57 -0.01 -2.05
C PRO A 145 -12.75 -1.45 -2.50
N ILE A 146 -13.34 -1.59 -3.70
CA ILE A 146 -13.43 -2.84 -4.45
C ILE A 146 -12.38 -2.81 -5.54
N THR A 147 -11.65 -3.90 -5.74
CA THR A 147 -10.56 -4.00 -6.71
C THR A 147 -10.60 -5.35 -7.43
N SER A 148 -10.14 -5.39 -8.68
CA SER A 148 -9.95 -6.63 -9.41
C SER A 148 -8.62 -7.31 -9.06
N THR A 149 -8.52 -8.59 -9.36
CA THR A 149 -7.36 -9.43 -9.06
C THR A 149 -6.15 -9.08 -9.91
N ASN A 150 -4.96 -9.12 -9.26
CA ASN A 150 -3.73 -9.53 -9.91
C ASN A 150 -3.04 -10.61 -9.04
N GLN A 151 -2.08 -11.33 -9.60
CA GLN A 151 -1.38 -12.41 -8.88
C GLN A 151 -0.75 -11.97 -7.55
N GLN A 152 -0.33 -10.71 -7.43
CA GLN A 152 0.24 -10.17 -6.18
C GLN A 152 -0.80 -10.01 -5.08
N ARG A 153 -2.07 -9.80 -5.41
CA ARG A 153 -3.16 -9.66 -4.43
C ARG A 153 -3.66 -10.98 -3.91
N LEU A 154 -3.59 -12.04 -4.71
CA LEU A 154 -3.96 -13.40 -4.27
C LEU A 154 -3.14 -13.86 -3.06
N SER A 155 -1.88 -13.46 -2.96
CA SER A 155 -1.01 -13.80 -1.81
C SER A 155 -1.36 -13.05 -0.52
N LEU A 156 -2.21 -12.02 -0.58
CA LEU A 156 -2.63 -11.17 0.54
C LEU A 156 -4.09 -11.41 0.95
N VAL A 157 -4.73 -12.43 0.37
CA VAL A 157 -6.11 -12.80 0.72
C VAL A 157 -6.19 -13.19 2.21
N GLY A 158 -7.18 -12.64 2.89
CA GLY A 158 -7.42 -12.86 4.31
C GLY A 158 -6.88 -11.76 5.24
N CYS A 159 -5.78 -11.07 4.88
CA CYS A 159 -5.24 -9.96 5.69
C CYS A 159 -5.72 -8.59 5.18
N ASP A 160 -5.49 -8.33 3.89
CA ASP A 160 -5.76 -7.03 3.27
C ASP A 160 -6.89 -7.06 2.23
N TYR A 161 -7.27 -8.26 1.78
CA TYR A 161 -8.25 -8.48 0.71
C TYR A 161 -9.20 -9.63 1.05
N TYR A 162 -10.48 -9.38 0.90
CA TYR A 162 -11.52 -10.40 1.03
C TYR A 162 -12.14 -10.67 -0.35
N PRO A 163 -12.14 -11.94 -0.85
CA PRO A 163 -12.70 -12.27 -2.15
C PRO A 163 -14.22 -12.11 -2.12
N LEU A 164 -14.77 -11.39 -3.12
CA LEU A 164 -16.20 -11.23 -3.32
C LEU A 164 -16.72 -12.29 -4.30
N GLN A 165 -17.97 -12.71 -4.17
CA GLN A 165 -18.61 -13.63 -5.13
C GLN A 165 -18.83 -12.97 -6.50
N SER A 166 -18.97 -11.62 -6.51
CA SER A 166 -19.09 -10.84 -7.73
C SER A 166 -17.80 -10.84 -8.54
N THR A 167 -17.93 -10.84 -9.86
CA THR A 167 -16.84 -10.62 -10.80
C THR A 167 -16.95 -9.25 -11.47
N SER A 168 -15.84 -8.77 -12.04
CA SER A 168 -15.85 -7.58 -12.90
C SER A 168 -16.58 -7.87 -14.23
N GLU A 169 -16.84 -6.81 -15.01
CA GLU A 169 -17.40 -6.93 -16.37
C GLU A 169 -16.54 -7.83 -17.29
N ASN A 170 -15.25 -7.94 -17.01
CA ASN A 170 -14.30 -8.80 -17.72
C ASN A 170 -14.17 -10.21 -17.10
N GLY A 171 -15.03 -10.58 -16.15
CA GLY A 171 -14.99 -11.88 -15.47
C GLY A 171 -13.86 -12.03 -14.45
N GLU A 172 -13.14 -10.94 -14.09
CA GLU A 172 -12.10 -10.98 -13.08
C GLU A 172 -12.71 -11.05 -11.67
N GLN A 173 -12.09 -11.83 -10.80
CA GLN A 173 -12.44 -11.89 -9.38
C GLN A 173 -12.32 -10.51 -8.73
N LEU A 174 -13.36 -10.08 -8.02
CA LEU A 174 -13.34 -8.87 -7.22
C LEU A 174 -12.97 -9.14 -5.77
N PHE A 175 -12.35 -8.14 -5.14
CA PHE A 175 -11.94 -8.18 -3.73
C PHE A 175 -12.34 -6.88 -3.03
N LEU A 176 -12.88 -6.99 -1.82
CA LEU A 176 -12.95 -5.88 -0.90
C LEU A 176 -11.58 -5.68 -0.25
N THR A 177 -11.13 -4.43 -0.12
CA THR A 177 -9.85 -4.14 0.56
C THR A 177 -10.09 -3.78 2.02
N SER A 178 -9.12 -4.03 2.91
CA SER A 178 -9.18 -3.63 4.33
C SER A 178 -9.01 -2.11 4.54
N SER A 179 -8.64 -1.37 3.48
CA SER A 179 -8.38 0.07 3.55
C SER A 179 -9.66 0.87 3.67
N ARG A 180 -9.97 1.34 4.89
CA ARG A 180 -11.10 2.23 5.14
C ARG A 180 -10.82 3.65 4.66
N ILE A 181 -11.75 4.21 3.89
CA ILE A 181 -11.68 5.58 3.36
C ILE A 181 -12.86 6.38 3.88
N GLN A 182 -12.61 7.65 4.24
CA GLN A 182 -13.63 8.61 4.58
C GLN A 182 -13.74 9.69 3.51
N ILE A 183 -14.97 10.05 3.12
CA ILE A 183 -15.26 11.06 2.12
C ILE A 183 -16.47 11.89 2.55
N PRO A 184 -16.56 13.19 2.20
CA PRO A 184 -17.75 13.99 2.45
C PRO A 184 -19.00 13.36 1.82
N TYR A 185 -20.11 13.34 2.56
CA TYR A 185 -21.39 12.76 2.12
C TYR A 185 -21.83 13.32 0.76
N ASP A 186 -21.79 14.65 0.59
CA ASP A 186 -22.17 15.31 -0.65
C ASP A 186 -21.35 14.84 -1.88
N ALA A 187 -20.08 14.60 -1.69
CA ALA A 187 -19.22 14.10 -2.77
C ALA A 187 -19.56 12.65 -3.12
N ALA A 188 -19.80 11.82 -2.11
CA ALA A 188 -20.22 10.44 -2.30
C ALA A 188 -21.60 10.36 -2.97
N ALA A 189 -22.56 11.19 -2.51
CA ALA A 189 -23.91 11.24 -3.06
C ALA A 189 -23.97 11.58 -4.55
N LYS A 190 -23.04 12.41 -5.00
CA LYS A 190 -22.88 12.76 -6.43
C LYS A 190 -22.08 11.74 -7.24
N SER A 191 -21.42 10.81 -6.59
CA SER A 191 -20.63 9.75 -7.21
C SER A 191 -21.25 8.37 -7.08
N PHE A 192 -22.52 8.31 -6.71
CA PHE A 192 -23.31 7.07 -6.66
C PHE A 192 -23.33 6.35 -8.00
N ILE A 193 -23.18 5.02 -7.96
CA ILE A 193 -23.20 4.15 -9.16
C ILE A 193 -24.40 3.20 -9.10
N ARG A 194 -24.48 2.40 -8.03
CA ARG A 194 -25.53 1.38 -7.84
C ARG A 194 -25.59 0.92 -6.40
N LYS A 195 -26.58 0.14 -6.06
CA LYS A 195 -26.62 -0.61 -4.81
C LYS A 195 -25.79 -1.89 -4.94
N TYR A 196 -25.16 -2.33 -3.86
CA TYR A 196 -24.48 -3.62 -3.84
C TYR A 196 -25.48 -4.75 -3.62
N ASP A 197 -25.43 -5.78 -4.45
CA ASP A 197 -26.50 -6.80 -4.52
C ASP A 197 -26.46 -7.78 -3.33
N ASN A 198 -25.28 -8.00 -2.70
CA ASN A 198 -25.10 -8.94 -1.59
C ASN A 198 -24.54 -8.28 -0.32
N PRO A 199 -25.33 -7.56 0.46
CA PRO A 199 -24.85 -6.89 1.69
C PRO A 199 -24.28 -7.84 2.74
N THR A 200 -24.72 -9.10 2.77
CA THR A 200 -24.24 -10.11 3.72
C THR A 200 -22.77 -10.43 3.49
N GLU A 201 -22.34 -10.48 2.25
CA GLU A 201 -20.95 -10.71 1.88
C GLU A 201 -20.04 -9.58 2.39
N ILE A 202 -20.47 -8.33 2.27
CA ILE A 202 -19.73 -7.18 2.81
C ILE A 202 -19.59 -7.26 4.34
N LYS A 203 -20.65 -7.68 5.05
CA LYS A 203 -20.60 -7.88 6.51
C LYS A 203 -19.58 -8.96 6.89
N LEU A 204 -19.55 -10.07 6.18
CA LEU A 204 -18.57 -11.16 6.40
C LEU A 204 -17.14 -10.65 6.17
N ALA A 205 -16.90 -9.90 5.08
CA ALA A 205 -15.60 -9.32 4.78
C ALA A 205 -15.12 -8.36 5.89
N LEU A 206 -16.01 -7.48 6.38
CA LEU A 206 -15.68 -6.55 7.47
C LEU A 206 -15.37 -7.28 8.78
N THR A 207 -16.07 -8.37 9.08
CA THR A 207 -15.78 -9.21 10.25
C THR A 207 -14.41 -9.87 10.11
N ALA A 208 -14.06 -10.36 8.92
CA ALA A 208 -12.74 -10.95 8.65
C ALA A 208 -11.58 -9.95 8.78
N PHE A 209 -11.81 -8.66 8.50
CA PHE A 209 -10.79 -7.61 8.69
C PHE A 209 -10.62 -7.17 10.15
N ALA A 210 -11.61 -7.45 11.01
CA ALA A 210 -11.58 -7.07 12.42
C ALA A 210 -10.85 -8.09 13.32
N ASN A 211 -10.66 -9.31 12.83
CA ASN A 211 -9.93 -10.41 13.49
C ASN A 211 -8.48 -10.47 13.05
#